data_e14810ac5654219a82bbf9f6b202a891
#
_entry.id   e14810ac5654219a82bbf9f6b202a891
#
_cell.length_a   1.000
_cell.length_b   1.000
_cell.length_c   1.000
_cell.angle_alpha   90.00
_cell.angle_beta   90.00
_cell.angle_gamma   90.00
#
_symmetry.space_group_name_H-M   'P 1'
#
loop_
_entity.id
_entity.type
_entity.pdbx_description
1 polymer ?
#
loop_
_entity_poly.entity_id
_entity_poly.type
_entity_poly.pdbx_seq_one_letter_code
_entity_poly.pdbx_strand_id
1 'polypeptide(L)'
;TVTVAIAFTQINWTVRNNAPSDTPDTDLFQLSSTFTADDSFEFIVKLQTPDIKIIDLLTGLFKMFNLIAYVKEDGSIYVDTLDSFYATSTTYDITKYIDVKTSSVNVALPYREIKFKYDGLKTFLAAQYEQLQVQEWGTEYYSTSKNLDGGVYEVKLPFEHMLFERLANLSDVSGQTLTTAQYGFCVNDNQQSYIGKPILFYPILKTGGGTTSISFLPTTTSREQLTSYNVPSNSVSLSAATSTANINFGNMVNEYTGLTNFTGTLYNNYYSSYISNLFLESSRVNQVTAYLPLSIILNYTLADIFVVNGKQFRINSLNINLTNNKSKIELITI
;
A
#
# COMPACT_ATOMS: atom_id res chain seq x y z
N THR A 1 -21.34 15.95 -11.39
CA THR A 1 -22.64 15.27 -11.57
C THR A 1 -22.54 14.45 -12.84
N VAL A 2 -22.75 13.17 -12.76
CA VAL A 2 -22.82 12.25 -13.91
C VAL A 2 -24.26 11.75 -13.96
N THR A 3 -24.93 11.99 -15.07
CA THR A 3 -26.28 11.49 -15.29
C THR A 3 -26.19 10.24 -16.17
N VAL A 4 -26.71 9.12 -15.69
CA VAL A 4 -26.81 7.88 -16.47
C VAL A 4 -28.28 7.61 -16.77
N ALA A 5 -28.63 7.58 -18.04
CA ALA A 5 -29.96 7.20 -18.49
C ALA A 5 -29.95 5.72 -18.90
N ILE A 6 -30.84 4.92 -18.32
CA ILE A 6 -31.04 3.52 -18.69
C ILE A 6 -32.34 3.41 -19.48
N ALA A 7 -32.23 3.05 -20.75
CA ALA A 7 -33.42 2.82 -21.60
C ALA A 7 -33.66 1.31 -21.77
N PHE A 8 -34.80 0.85 -21.38
CA PHE A 8 -35.24 -0.53 -21.67
C PHE A 8 -35.98 -0.55 -23.01
N THR A 9 -35.40 -1.21 -24.01
CA THR A 9 -36.04 -1.30 -25.36
C THR A 9 -37.04 -2.44 -25.50
N GLN A 10 -37.00 -3.37 -24.54
CA GLN A 10 -37.92 -4.50 -24.57
C GLN A 10 -38.04 -5.14 -23.19
N ILE A 11 -39.29 -5.33 -22.74
CA ILE A 11 -39.57 -6.12 -21.53
C ILE A 11 -40.42 -7.33 -21.98
N ASN A 12 -39.90 -8.51 -21.77
CA ASN A 12 -40.60 -9.76 -22.06
C ASN A 12 -41.23 -10.30 -20.77
N TRP A 13 -42.55 -10.43 -20.76
CA TRP A 13 -43.28 -11.05 -19.67
C TRP A 13 -43.67 -12.46 -20.07
N THR A 14 -43.32 -13.45 -19.28
CA THR A 14 -43.81 -14.82 -19.43
C THR A 14 -44.84 -15.09 -18.35
N VAL A 15 -46.09 -15.16 -18.69
CA VAL A 15 -47.15 -15.58 -17.78
C VAL A 15 -47.24 -17.09 -17.84
N ARG A 16 -46.89 -17.76 -16.76
CA ARG A 16 -47.12 -19.21 -16.65
C ARG A 16 -48.48 -19.45 -16.00
N ASN A 17 -49.33 -20.08 -16.71
CA ASN A 17 -50.58 -20.59 -16.15
C ASN A 17 -50.29 -21.94 -15.46
N ASN A 18 -50.58 -22.06 -14.18
CA ASN A 18 -50.41 -23.30 -13.38
C ASN A 18 -51.53 -24.33 -13.64
N ALA A 19 -51.99 -24.49 -14.87
CA ALA A 19 -52.87 -25.58 -15.21
C ALA A 19 -52.06 -26.88 -15.36
N PRO A 20 -52.59 -28.04 -14.94
CA PRO A 20 -51.84 -29.29 -14.88
C PRO A 20 -51.62 -29.99 -16.22
N SER A 21 -51.64 -29.29 -17.32
CA SER A 21 -51.30 -29.83 -18.65
C SER A 21 -49.97 -29.27 -19.12
N ASP A 22 -49.02 -30.16 -19.36
CA ASP A 22 -47.61 -29.91 -19.71
C ASP A 22 -47.37 -29.26 -21.09
N THR A 23 -48.23 -28.46 -21.61
CA THR A 23 -47.97 -27.63 -22.78
C THR A 23 -47.80 -26.18 -22.35
N PRO A 24 -46.62 -25.58 -22.52
CA PRO A 24 -46.45 -24.15 -22.25
C PRO A 24 -47.25 -23.40 -23.30
N ASP A 25 -48.29 -22.69 -22.85
CA ASP A 25 -48.98 -21.72 -23.67
C ASP A 25 -48.07 -20.52 -23.85
N THR A 26 -47.41 -20.44 -25.00
CA THR A 26 -46.54 -19.35 -25.38
C THR A 26 -47.34 -18.28 -26.12
N ASP A 27 -48.31 -17.70 -25.46
CA ASP A 27 -48.84 -16.42 -25.90
C ASP A 27 -47.86 -15.32 -25.58
N LEU A 28 -47.02 -15.02 -26.54
CA LEU A 28 -46.14 -13.86 -26.54
C LEU A 28 -47.00 -12.62 -26.72
N PHE A 29 -47.39 -12.00 -25.63
CA PHE A 29 -47.87 -10.61 -25.65
C PHE A 29 -46.71 -9.67 -25.93
N GLN A 30 -46.54 -9.32 -27.19
CA GLN A 30 -45.68 -8.25 -27.59
C GLN A 30 -46.40 -6.93 -27.29
N LEU A 31 -46.15 -6.35 -26.12
CA LEU A 31 -46.48 -4.96 -25.85
C LEU A 31 -45.49 -4.08 -26.62
N SER A 32 -45.96 -3.50 -27.72
CA SER A 32 -45.21 -2.52 -28.53
C SER A 32 -45.18 -1.12 -27.90
N SER A 33 -45.32 -0.98 -26.60
CA SER A 33 -45.14 0.27 -25.92
C SER A 33 -43.71 0.37 -25.42
N THR A 34 -42.91 1.15 -26.13
CA THR A 34 -41.66 1.67 -25.56
C THR A 34 -42.03 2.61 -24.44
N PHE A 35 -41.79 2.21 -23.18
CA PHE A 35 -41.70 3.17 -22.13
C PHE A 35 -40.21 3.46 -21.87
N THR A 36 -39.83 4.70 -21.90
CA THR A 36 -38.55 5.18 -21.40
C THR A 36 -38.71 5.44 -19.91
N ALA A 37 -38.14 4.61 -19.09
CA ALA A 37 -37.91 4.98 -17.71
C ALA A 37 -36.57 5.72 -17.68
N ASP A 38 -36.62 7.04 -17.64
CA ASP A 38 -35.45 7.86 -17.33
C ASP A 38 -35.23 7.76 -15.82
N ASP A 39 -34.44 6.78 -15.42
CA ASP A 39 -33.91 6.75 -14.05
C ASP A 39 -32.59 7.50 -14.07
N SER A 40 -32.64 8.78 -13.74
CA SER A 40 -31.46 9.60 -13.57
C SER A 40 -30.99 9.47 -12.13
N PHE A 41 -29.84 8.84 -11.91
CA PHE A 41 -29.20 8.91 -10.60
C PHE A 41 -28.09 9.97 -10.63
N GLU A 42 -28.03 10.74 -9.57
CA GLU A 42 -26.96 11.70 -9.36
C GLU A 42 -25.82 11.04 -8.60
N PHE A 43 -24.64 10.92 -9.25
CA PHE A 43 -23.43 10.48 -8.57
C PHE A 43 -22.77 11.66 -7.86
N ILE A 44 -23.00 11.76 -6.56
CA ILE A 44 -22.41 12.82 -5.74
C ILE A 44 -21.06 12.33 -5.24
N VAL A 45 -19.97 12.81 -5.86
CA VAL A 45 -18.58 12.41 -5.52
C VAL A 45 -18.29 12.58 -4.02
N LYS A 46 -18.77 13.65 -3.41
CA LYS A 46 -18.58 13.91 -1.98
C LYS A 46 -19.13 12.79 -1.07
N LEU A 47 -20.24 12.17 -1.46
CA LEU A 47 -20.85 11.06 -0.69
C LEU A 47 -20.12 9.74 -0.86
N GLN A 48 -19.28 9.64 -1.91
CA GLN A 48 -18.48 8.46 -2.20
C GLN A 48 -17.02 8.62 -1.76
N THR A 49 -16.67 9.78 -1.21
CA THR A 49 -15.31 10.03 -0.72
C THR A 49 -15.19 9.53 0.72
N PRO A 50 -14.19 8.70 1.05
CA PRO A 50 -13.94 8.27 2.41
C PRO A 50 -13.71 9.45 3.35
N ASP A 51 -14.24 9.37 4.57
CA ASP A 51 -13.98 10.35 5.62
C ASP A 51 -12.60 10.09 6.24
N ILE A 52 -11.59 10.75 5.70
CA ILE A 52 -10.21 10.69 6.19
C ILE A 52 -9.63 12.10 6.33
N LYS A 53 -8.94 12.36 7.43
CA LYS A 53 -8.23 13.62 7.60
C LYS A 53 -7.00 13.66 6.69
N ILE A 54 -6.68 14.84 6.17
CA ILE A 54 -5.49 15.04 5.32
C ILE A 54 -4.21 14.59 6.03
N ILE A 55 -4.10 14.86 7.33
CA ILE A 55 -2.94 14.44 8.10
C ILE A 55 -2.81 12.90 8.19
N ASP A 56 -3.92 12.18 8.28
CA ASP A 56 -3.91 10.72 8.33
C ASP A 56 -3.52 10.14 6.97
N LEU A 57 -4.01 10.76 5.86
CA LEU A 57 -3.59 10.42 4.51
C LEU A 57 -2.08 10.60 4.31
N LEU A 58 -1.55 11.78 4.69
CA LEU A 58 -0.12 12.07 4.59
C LEU A 58 0.71 11.13 5.47
N THR A 59 0.31 10.94 6.73
CA THR A 59 1.00 10.00 7.64
C THR A 59 0.98 8.58 7.09
N GLY A 60 -0.12 8.18 6.44
CA GLY A 60 -0.23 6.90 5.76
C GLY A 60 0.81 6.76 4.64
N LEU A 61 0.95 7.76 3.77
CA LEU A 61 1.97 7.77 2.71
C LEU A 61 3.39 7.76 3.27
N PHE A 62 3.65 8.55 4.32
CA PHE A 62 4.95 8.55 5.00
C PHE A 62 5.30 7.19 5.57
N LYS A 63 4.36 6.52 6.22
CA LYS A 63 4.53 5.14 6.70
C LYS A 63 4.65 4.13 5.57
N MET A 64 3.96 4.34 4.44
CA MET A 64 3.98 3.42 3.31
C MET A 64 5.36 3.34 2.66
N PHE A 65 5.98 4.49 2.45
CA PHE A 65 7.26 4.61 1.75
C PHE A 65 8.45 4.91 2.68
N ASN A 66 8.25 4.79 4.00
CA ASN A 66 9.28 5.11 4.98
C ASN A 66 9.92 6.49 4.73
N LEU A 67 9.06 7.52 4.58
CA LEU A 67 9.49 8.88 4.25
C LEU A 67 9.85 9.67 5.51
N ILE A 68 10.74 10.61 5.33
CA ILE A 68 11.00 11.69 6.29
C ILE A 68 10.65 13.04 5.66
N ALA A 69 10.36 14.02 6.48
CA ALA A 69 10.22 15.41 6.06
C ALA A 69 10.81 16.36 7.07
N TYR A 70 11.44 17.41 6.57
CA TYR A 70 11.92 18.53 7.40
C TYR A 70 11.91 19.83 6.59
N VAL A 71 11.90 20.95 7.32
CA VAL A 71 11.95 22.27 6.69
C VAL A 71 13.42 22.65 6.50
N LYS A 72 13.80 23.01 5.26
CA LYS A 72 15.12 23.54 4.94
C LYS A 72 15.25 25.00 5.35
N GLU A 73 16.49 25.51 5.35
CA GLU A 73 16.78 26.91 5.70
C GLU A 73 16.08 27.93 4.79
N ASP A 74 15.82 27.57 3.53
CA ASP A 74 15.11 28.40 2.56
C ASP A 74 13.58 28.38 2.76
N GLY A 75 13.08 27.64 3.76
CA GLY A 75 11.67 27.48 4.06
C GLY A 75 10.97 26.41 3.20
N SER A 76 11.64 25.77 2.26
CA SER A 76 11.09 24.65 1.50
C SER A 76 11.02 23.38 2.37
N ILE A 77 10.04 22.52 2.06
CA ILE A 77 9.89 21.22 2.72
C ILE A 77 10.64 20.16 1.91
N TYR A 78 11.64 19.54 2.54
CA TYR A 78 12.29 18.35 1.98
C TYR A 78 11.49 17.11 2.34
N VAL A 79 11.27 16.23 1.37
CA VAL A 79 10.65 14.90 1.55
C VAL A 79 11.42 13.89 0.75
N ASP A 80 11.87 12.81 1.38
CA ASP A 80 12.55 11.71 0.71
C ASP A 80 12.42 10.43 1.54
N THR A 81 12.88 9.30 0.97
CA THR A 81 12.97 8.04 1.70
C THR A 81 14.04 8.11 2.79
N LEU A 82 13.86 7.33 3.85
CA LEU A 82 14.82 7.29 4.96
C LEU A 82 16.21 6.84 4.48
N ASP A 83 16.28 5.89 3.54
CA ASP A 83 17.54 5.41 2.99
C ASP A 83 18.26 6.50 2.17
N SER A 84 17.54 7.26 1.33
CA SER A 84 18.10 8.41 0.61
C SER A 84 18.61 9.49 1.55
N PHE A 85 17.85 9.77 2.61
CA PHE A 85 18.28 10.74 3.63
C PHE A 85 19.59 10.33 4.30
N TYR A 86 19.71 9.07 4.70
CA TYR A 86 20.94 8.58 5.33
C TYR A 86 22.13 8.48 4.36
N ALA A 87 21.87 8.36 3.05
CA ALA A 87 22.93 8.35 2.04
C ALA A 87 23.68 9.70 1.93
N THR A 88 23.10 10.80 2.42
CA THR A 88 23.72 12.14 2.42
C THR A 88 24.59 12.42 3.64
N SER A 89 24.82 11.42 4.51
CA SER A 89 25.48 11.58 5.81
C SER A 89 26.92 12.08 5.73
N THR A 90 27.27 12.94 6.66
CA THR A 90 28.66 13.32 6.98
C THR A 90 29.08 12.60 8.27
N THR A 91 30.37 12.32 8.40
CA THR A 91 30.88 11.61 9.58
C THR A 91 31.64 12.57 10.50
N TYR A 92 31.29 12.55 11.77
CA TYR A 92 31.96 13.36 12.83
C TYR A 92 32.52 12.45 13.93
N ASP A 93 33.82 12.55 14.20
CA ASP A 93 34.41 11.89 15.37
C ASP A 93 34.19 12.73 16.62
N ILE A 94 33.33 12.27 17.51
CA ILE A 94 32.97 12.93 18.76
C ILE A 94 33.62 12.30 19.99
N THR A 95 34.53 11.33 19.83
CA THR A 95 35.14 10.56 20.90
C THR A 95 35.68 11.45 22.05
N LYS A 96 36.41 12.49 21.70
CA LYS A 96 37.05 13.39 22.68
C LYS A 96 36.09 14.33 23.44
N TYR A 97 34.83 14.40 22.98
CA TYR A 97 33.84 15.30 23.60
C TYR A 97 32.89 14.57 24.55
N ILE A 98 32.98 13.22 24.63
CA ILE A 98 32.04 12.40 25.41
C ILE A 98 32.44 12.45 26.92
N ASP A 99 31.42 12.63 27.75
CA ASP A 99 31.51 12.42 29.20
C ASP A 99 31.25 10.95 29.53
N VAL A 100 32.31 10.17 29.72
CA VAL A 100 32.27 8.72 29.94
C VAL A 100 31.51 8.36 31.23
N LYS A 101 31.37 9.27 32.18
CA LYS A 101 30.73 8.98 33.48
C LYS A 101 29.22 8.86 33.43
N THR A 102 28.58 9.32 32.33
CA THR A 102 27.11 9.41 32.21
C THR A 102 26.55 8.59 31.04
N SER A 103 27.28 7.60 30.60
CA SER A 103 26.79 6.73 29.47
C SER A 103 25.99 5.55 29.98
N SER A 104 24.95 5.21 29.23
CA SER A 104 24.19 3.97 29.39
C SER A 104 23.95 3.29 28.04
N VAL A 105 23.75 1.97 28.06
CA VAL A 105 23.59 1.17 26.86
C VAL A 105 22.36 0.26 27.01
N ASN A 106 21.44 0.34 26.05
CA ASN A 106 20.21 -0.44 26.02
C ASN A 106 20.11 -1.22 24.71
N VAL A 107 19.24 -2.22 24.65
CA VAL A 107 18.88 -2.88 23.39
C VAL A 107 18.21 -1.87 22.44
N ALA A 108 18.52 -1.94 21.15
CA ALA A 108 18.04 -0.95 20.18
C ALA A 108 16.51 -0.92 20.08
N LEU A 109 15.91 -2.08 19.87
CA LEU A 109 14.45 -2.21 19.83
C LEU A 109 14.02 -3.32 20.79
N PRO A 110 13.09 -3.03 21.72
CA PRO A 110 12.58 -4.02 22.67
C PRO A 110 11.56 -4.98 22.06
N TYR A 111 11.14 -4.77 20.80
CA TYR A 111 10.10 -5.54 20.17
C TYR A 111 10.59 -6.89 19.67
N ARG A 112 9.79 -7.94 19.91
CA ARG A 112 10.03 -9.28 19.39
C ARG A 112 9.68 -9.38 17.91
N GLU A 113 8.65 -8.65 17.49
CA GLU A 113 8.10 -8.72 16.14
C GLU A 113 7.67 -7.34 15.67
N ILE A 114 7.81 -7.09 14.38
CA ILE A 114 7.22 -5.93 13.69
C ILE A 114 6.27 -6.46 12.64
N LYS A 115 5.03 -5.98 12.68
CA LYS A 115 3.99 -6.31 11.72
C LYS A 115 3.72 -5.11 10.83
N PHE A 116 3.86 -5.30 9.53
CA PHE A 116 3.53 -4.30 8.51
C PHE A 116 2.22 -4.69 7.84
N LYS A 117 1.20 -3.85 7.93
CA LYS A 117 -0.13 -4.15 7.40
C LYS A 117 -0.95 -2.93 7.01
N TYR A 118 -2.01 -3.19 6.27
CA TYR A 118 -3.09 -2.25 6.07
C TYR A 118 -4.12 -2.31 7.22
N ASP A 119 -4.92 -1.26 7.37
CA ASP A 119 -5.90 -1.17 8.45
C ASP A 119 -7.20 -1.91 8.11
N GLY A 120 -7.13 -3.22 8.12
CA GLY A 120 -8.26 -4.10 7.88
C GLY A 120 -8.55 -4.32 6.39
N LEU A 121 -8.72 -5.57 6.03
CA LEU A 121 -9.10 -6.01 4.70
C LEU A 121 -10.58 -6.39 4.75
N LYS A 122 -11.40 -5.72 3.93
CA LYS A 122 -12.85 -5.95 3.89
C LYS A 122 -13.36 -6.26 2.48
N THR A 123 -12.45 -6.29 1.50
CA THR A 123 -12.83 -6.65 0.13
C THR A 123 -13.03 -8.16 0.00
N PHE A 124 -13.94 -8.57 -0.86
CA PHE A 124 -14.29 -9.98 -1.06
C PHE A 124 -13.08 -10.86 -1.39
N LEU A 125 -12.25 -10.43 -2.36
CA LEU A 125 -11.08 -11.21 -2.76
C LEU A 125 -10.00 -11.28 -1.68
N ALA A 126 -9.83 -10.23 -0.88
CA ALA A 126 -8.88 -10.24 0.22
C ALA A 126 -9.32 -11.21 1.33
N ALA A 127 -10.63 -11.24 1.65
CA ALA A 127 -11.19 -12.20 2.60
C ALA A 127 -11.06 -13.65 2.08
N GLN A 128 -11.28 -13.88 0.79
CA GLN A 128 -11.08 -15.18 0.16
C GLN A 128 -9.61 -15.62 0.22
N TYR A 129 -8.68 -14.71 -0.06
CA TYR A 129 -7.24 -14.99 0.06
C TYR A 129 -6.86 -15.41 1.47
N GLU A 130 -7.33 -14.68 2.49
CA GLU A 130 -7.07 -15.01 3.90
C GLU A 130 -7.58 -16.40 4.28
N GLN A 131 -8.75 -16.78 3.79
CA GLN A 131 -9.32 -18.12 4.01
C GLN A 131 -8.49 -19.23 3.35
N LEU A 132 -7.96 -18.98 2.15
CA LEU A 132 -7.19 -19.98 1.39
C LEU A 132 -5.73 -20.10 1.85
N GLN A 133 -5.09 -18.96 2.16
CA GLN A 133 -3.66 -18.92 2.49
C GLN A 133 -3.39 -18.83 3.99
N VAL A 134 -4.42 -18.65 4.82
CA VAL A 134 -4.30 -18.47 6.29
C VAL A 134 -3.38 -17.30 6.63
N GLN A 135 -3.27 -16.33 5.74
CA GLN A 135 -2.43 -15.15 5.85
C GLN A 135 -3.18 -13.90 5.38
N GLU A 136 -3.08 -12.83 6.14
CA GLU A 136 -3.66 -11.53 5.76
C GLU A 136 -2.97 -10.98 4.51
N TRP A 137 -3.74 -10.61 3.49
CA TRP A 137 -3.21 -10.12 2.20
C TRP A 137 -2.29 -8.90 2.37
N GLY A 138 -1.14 -8.95 1.73
CA GLY A 138 -0.21 -7.81 1.68
C GLY A 138 0.52 -7.51 2.98
N THR A 139 0.38 -8.34 3.99
CA THR A 139 1.05 -8.20 5.30
C THR A 139 2.45 -8.79 5.27
N GLU A 140 3.40 -8.15 5.97
CA GLU A 140 4.74 -8.67 6.20
C GLU A 140 5.04 -8.71 7.70
N TYR A 141 5.75 -9.76 8.12
CA TYR A 141 6.15 -9.95 9.50
C TYR A 141 7.67 -10.06 9.56
N TYR A 142 8.28 -9.18 10.32
CA TYR A 142 9.66 -9.33 10.70
C TYR A 142 9.74 -9.81 12.15
N SER A 143 10.32 -10.97 12.40
CA SER A 143 10.55 -11.50 13.74
C SER A 143 12.03 -11.69 13.98
N THR A 144 12.48 -11.36 15.18
CA THR A 144 13.84 -11.67 15.63
C THR A 144 13.87 -13.02 16.31
N SER A 145 14.98 -13.77 16.13
CA SER A 145 15.24 -15.00 16.89
C SER A 145 15.54 -14.75 18.37
N LYS A 146 15.70 -13.49 18.77
CA LYS A 146 15.96 -13.10 20.16
C LYS A 146 14.69 -13.24 20.99
N ASN A 147 14.85 -13.75 22.20
CA ASN A 147 13.78 -13.78 23.19
C ASN A 147 13.65 -12.38 23.82
N LEU A 148 13.02 -11.44 23.09
CA LEU A 148 12.74 -10.09 23.56
C LEU A 148 11.34 -10.04 24.13
N ASP A 149 11.17 -9.40 25.31
CA ASP A 149 9.91 -9.30 26.03
C ASP A 149 8.96 -8.24 25.47
N GLY A 150 9.35 -7.52 24.43
CA GLY A 150 8.71 -6.26 23.99
C GLY A 150 7.50 -6.40 23.09
N GLY A 151 6.85 -7.52 22.95
CA GLY A 151 5.60 -7.64 22.20
C GLY A 151 5.74 -7.41 20.68
N VAL A 152 4.66 -6.96 20.05
CA VAL A 152 4.56 -6.69 18.60
C VAL A 152 4.43 -5.18 18.37
N TYR A 153 5.23 -4.64 17.46
CA TYR A 153 5.06 -3.28 16.95
C TYR A 153 4.37 -3.32 15.60
N GLU A 154 3.27 -2.59 15.44
CA GLU A 154 2.52 -2.55 14.19
C GLU A 154 2.76 -1.26 13.41
N VAL A 155 3.20 -1.41 12.14
CA VAL A 155 3.19 -0.36 11.13
C VAL A 155 1.91 -0.53 10.32
N LYS A 156 0.91 0.30 10.62
CA LYS A 156 -0.45 0.18 10.08
C LYS A 156 -0.76 1.36 9.17
N LEU A 157 -1.25 1.05 7.95
CA LEU A 157 -1.65 2.05 6.96
C LEU A 157 -3.16 2.31 7.03
N PRO A 158 -3.60 3.57 6.94
CA PRO A 158 -5.02 3.93 7.02
C PRO A 158 -5.73 3.82 5.66
N PHE A 159 -5.27 2.94 4.78
CA PHE A 159 -5.82 2.73 3.45
C PHE A 159 -6.59 1.42 3.36
N GLU A 160 -7.59 1.38 2.48
CA GLU A 160 -8.17 0.13 2.04
C GLU A 160 -7.17 -0.59 1.14
N HIS A 161 -7.04 -1.89 1.34
CA HIS A 161 -6.16 -2.70 0.50
C HIS A 161 -7.02 -3.66 -0.32
N MET A 162 -6.94 -3.52 -1.64
CA MET A 162 -7.71 -4.33 -2.56
C MET A 162 -6.81 -5.34 -3.26
N LEU A 163 -7.20 -6.61 -3.18
CA LEU A 163 -6.66 -7.62 -4.07
C LEU A 163 -7.36 -7.51 -5.42
N PHE A 164 -6.59 -7.18 -6.46
CA PHE A 164 -7.07 -7.22 -7.84
C PHE A 164 -6.82 -8.60 -8.41
N GLU A 165 -7.88 -9.30 -8.78
CA GLU A 165 -7.75 -10.63 -9.36
C GLU A 165 -6.98 -10.60 -10.68
N ARG A 166 -6.17 -11.62 -10.90
CA ARG A 166 -5.39 -11.80 -12.12
C ARG A 166 -5.98 -12.94 -12.92
N LEU A 167 -6.55 -12.62 -14.05
CA LEU A 167 -6.96 -13.59 -15.04
C LEU A 167 -5.72 -13.96 -15.86
N ALA A 168 -4.96 -14.92 -15.37
CA ALA A 168 -3.78 -15.43 -16.06
C ALA A 168 -4.12 -16.78 -16.72
N ASN A 169 -3.64 -16.97 -17.94
CA ASN A 169 -3.77 -18.23 -18.67
C ASN A 169 -5.22 -18.68 -18.95
N LEU A 170 -6.17 -17.77 -18.95
CA LEU A 170 -7.51 -18.05 -19.46
C LEU A 170 -7.48 -18.05 -20.97
N SER A 171 -8.03 -19.10 -21.58
CA SER A 171 -8.26 -19.13 -23.02
C SER A 171 -9.65 -18.58 -23.33
N ASP A 172 -9.75 -17.70 -24.28
CA ASP A 172 -11.02 -17.28 -24.84
C ASP A 172 -11.63 -18.38 -25.72
N VAL A 173 -12.82 -18.14 -26.24
CA VAL A 173 -13.51 -19.10 -27.13
C VAL A 173 -12.77 -19.39 -28.44
N SER A 174 -11.77 -18.58 -28.79
CA SER A 174 -10.90 -18.77 -29.95
C SER A 174 -9.58 -19.48 -29.62
N GLY A 175 -9.38 -19.85 -28.36
CA GLY A 175 -8.18 -20.52 -27.88
C GLY A 175 -6.99 -19.57 -27.60
N GLN A 176 -7.22 -18.25 -27.61
CA GLN A 176 -6.18 -17.29 -27.25
C GLN A 176 -6.07 -17.16 -25.74
N THR A 177 -4.85 -17.18 -25.24
CA THR A 177 -4.58 -17.06 -23.81
C THR A 177 -4.65 -15.60 -23.36
N LEU A 178 -5.60 -15.27 -22.49
CA LEU A 178 -5.70 -13.97 -21.83
C LEU A 178 -4.75 -13.95 -20.63
N THR A 179 -3.64 -13.26 -20.75
CA THR A 179 -2.55 -13.37 -19.77
C THR A 179 -2.50 -12.27 -18.74
N THR A 180 -3.31 -11.21 -18.85
CA THR A 180 -3.03 -10.00 -18.08
C THR A 180 -4.22 -9.11 -17.75
N ALA A 181 -5.42 -9.66 -17.62
CA ALA A 181 -6.52 -8.90 -17.06
C ALA A 181 -6.44 -8.92 -15.53
N GLN A 182 -6.73 -7.80 -14.91
CA GLN A 182 -6.89 -7.69 -13.47
C GLN A 182 -8.19 -6.97 -13.17
N TYR A 183 -8.90 -7.42 -12.14
CA TYR A 183 -10.07 -6.75 -11.60
C TYR A 183 -10.18 -7.02 -10.10
N GLY A 184 -10.98 -6.21 -9.42
CA GLY A 184 -11.25 -6.35 -8.01
C GLY A 184 -12.68 -5.96 -7.69
N PHE A 185 -13.16 -6.34 -6.54
CA PHE A 185 -14.50 -6.03 -6.05
C PHE A 185 -14.46 -5.07 -4.87
N CYS A 186 -15.21 -3.98 -4.97
CA CYS A 186 -15.43 -3.03 -3.88
C CYS A 186 -16.64 -3.43 -3.03
N VAL A 187 -16.80 -4.69 -2.73
CA VAL A 187 -17.84 -5.25 -1.87
C VAL A 187 -17.22 -6.00 -0.70
N ASN A 188 -17.89 -5.97 0.43
CA ASN A 188 -17.44 -6.71 1.61
C ASN A 188 -17.66 -8.23 1.44
N ASP A 189 -17.24 -9.00 2.43
CA ASP A 189 -17.41 -10.45 2.52
C ASP A 189 -18.88 -10.92 2.48
N ASN A 190 -19.82 -10.05 2.84
CA ASN A 190 -21.26 -10.29 2.73
C ASN A 190 -21.84 -9.85 1.36
N GLN A 191 -21.01 -9.55 0.38
CA GLN A 191 -21.39 -9.10 -0.96
C GLN A 191 -22.20 -7.77 -0.96
N GLN A 192 -22.03 -6.96 0.07
CA GLN A 192 -22.67 -5.65 0.16
C GLN A 192 -21.69 -4.56 -0.23
N SER A 193 -22.16 -3.55 -0.96
CA SER A 193 -21.38 -2.35 -1.23
C SER A 193 -21.10 -1.57 0.06
N TYR A 194 -19.93 -0.97 0.17
CA TYR A 194 -19.57 -0.10 1.28
C TYR A 194 -18.66 1.05 0.81
N ILE A 195 -18.64 2.12 1.58
CA ILE A 195 -17.67 3.20 1.40
C ILE A 195 -16.42 2.80 2.18
N GLY A 196 -15.38 2.37 1.45
CA GLY A 196 -14.10 1.96 2.02
C GLY A 196 -13.22 3.14 2.41
N LYS A 197 -12.00 2.83 2.85
CA LYS A 197 -10.91 3.80 2.97
C LYS A 197 -10.36 4.14 1.59
N PRO A 198 -9.50 5.18 1.45
CA PRO A 198 -8.84 5.44 0.17
C PRO A 198 -8.09 4.21 -0.33
N ILE A 199 -8.27 3.89 -1.61
CA ILE A 199 -7.61 2.76 -2.27
C ILE A 199 -6.46 3.32 -3.11
N LEU A 200 -5.28 2.71 -2.97
CA LEU A 200 -4.11 3.01 -3.78
C LEU A 200 -3.87 1.88 -4.77
N PHE A 201 -3.52 2.24 -6.01
CA PHE A 201 -3.20 1.28 -7.05
C PHE A 201 -2.32 1.93 -8.14
N TYR A 202 -1.64 1.09 -8.91
CA TYR A 202 -0.96 1.51 -10.12
C TYR A 202 -1.93 1.42 -11.32
N PRO A 203 -2.16 2.51 -12.06
CA PRO A 203 -2.91 2.47 -13.32
C PRO A 203 -2.00 1.92 -14.43
N ILE A 204 -2.25 0.69 -14.86
CA ILE A 204 -1.50 0.06 -15.95
C ILE A 204 -2.23 0.30 -17.27
N LEU A 205 -1.61 1.05 -18.18
CA LEU A 205 -2.17 1.27 -19.50
C LEU A 205 -2.07 0.00 -20.34
N LYS A 206 -3.21 -0.52 -20.74
CA LYS A 206 -3.35 -1.56 -21.74
C LYS A 206 -3.62 -0.92 -23.10
N THR A 207 -2.75 -1.22 -24.07
CA THR A 207 -2.95 -0.89 -25.48
C THR A 207 -3.17 -2.20 -26.21
N GLY A 208 -4.24 -2.32 -26.97
CA GLY A 208 -4.56 -3.54 -27.64
C GLY A 208 -5.13 -3.28 -29.03
N GLY A 209 -4.77 -4.14 -29.97
CA GLY A 209 -5.50 -4.35 -31.20
C GLY A 209 -6.10 -5.76 -31.17
N GLY A 210 -7.35 -5.93 -31.51
CA GLY A 210 -7.96 -7.24 -31.57
C GLY A 210 -8.59 -7.72 -30.26
N THR A 211 -8.10 -8.79 -29.66
CA THR A 211 -8.73 -9.52 -28.54
C THR A 211 -8.64 -8.83 -27.18
N THR A 212 -7.88 -7.74 -27.04
CA THR A 212 -7.69 -7.02 -25.76
C THR A 212 -8.49 -5.73 -25.65
N SER A 213 -9.38 -5.44 -26.60
CA SER A 213 -10.20 -4.24 -26.53
C SER A 213 -11.43 -4.44 -25.64
N ILE A 214 -11.74 -3.43 -24.84
CA ILE A 214 -13.00 -3.37 -24.11
C ILE A 214 -14.05 -2.71 -25.00
N SER A 215 -15.18 -3.41 -25.22
CA SER A 215 -16.35 -2.85 -25.86
C SER A 215 -17.31 -2.34 -24.81
N PHE A 216 -17.73 -1.10 -24.91
CA PHE A 216 -18.81 -0.56 -24.09
C PHE A 216 -19.88 0.10 -24.96
N LEU A 217 -21.05 0.27 -24.38
CA LEU A 217 -22.21 0.80 -25.09
C LEU A 217 -22.53 2.20 -24.54
N PRO A 218 -21.94 3.27 -25.08
CA PRO A 218 -22.19 4.62 -24.60
C PRO A 218 -23.59 5.12 -24.98
N THR A 219 -24.18 4.52 -26.02
CA THR A 219 -25.54 4.76 -26.47
C THR A 219 -26.24 3.44 -26.80
N THR A 220 -27.56 3.46 -26.92
CA THR A 220 -28.35 2.25 -27.20
C THR A 220 -28.10 1.61 -28.57
N THR A 221 -27.36 2.24 -29.45
CA THR A 221 -27.23 1.82 -30.86
C THR A 221 -25.84 1.50 -31.35
N SER A 222 -24.80 1.97 -30.66
CA SER A 222 -23.42 1.83 -31.13
C SER A 222 -22.50 1.37 -30.02
N ARG A 223 -21.78 0.28 -30.25
CA ARG A 223 -20.67 -0.14 -29.40
C ARG A 223 -19.42 0.65 -29.74
N GLU A 224 -18.81 1.26 -28.76
CA GLU A 224 -17.48 1.81 -28.89
C GLU A 224 -16.46 0.83 -28.35
N GLN A 225 -15.32 0.79 -29.04
CA GLN A 225 -14.22 -0.08 -28.69
C GLN A 225 -13.05 0.78 -28.21
N LEU A 226 -12.65 0.58 -26.97
CA LEU A 226 -11.46 1.21 -26.45
C LEU A 226 -10.23 0.45 -26.92
N THR A 227 -9.35 1.14 -27.63
CA THR A 227 -8.03 0.61 -28.05
C THR A 227 -6.99 0.72 -26.94
N SER A 228 -7.26 1.53 -25.94
CA SER A 228 -6.42 1.67 -24.74
C SER A 228 -7.29 1.98 -23.52
N TYR A 229 -6.95 1.39 -22.38
CA TYR A 229 -7.62 1.59 -21.11
C TYR A 229 -6.67 1.31 -19.93
N ASN A 230 -6.95 1.88 -18.78
CA ASN A 230 -6.18 1.63 -17.57
C ASN A 230 -6.79 0.46 -16.79
N VAL A 231 -5.91 -0.42 -16.31
CA VAL A 231 -6.26 -1.53 -15.42
C VAL A 231 -5.61 -1.25 -14.06
N PRO A 232 -6.38 -1.30 -12.95
CA PRO A 232 -5.80 -1.14 -11.63
C PRO A 232 -4.93 -2.35 -11.27
N SER A 233 -3.81 -2.10 -10.60
CA SER A 233 -2.86 -3.15 -10.20
C SER A 233 -2.21 -2.81 -8.86
N ASN A 234 -1.86 -3.84 -8.10
CA ASN A 234 -1.00 -3.71 -6.91
C ASN A 234 0.48 -3.53 -7.27
N SER A 235 0.85 -3.72 -8.52
CA SER A 235 2.24 -3.68 -9.00
C SER A 235 2.39 -2.72 -10.17
N VAL A 236 3.59 -2.19 -10.38
CA VAL A 236 3.94 -1.31 -11.52
C VAL A 236 3.87 -2.02 -12.88
N SER A 237 3.82 -3.35 -12.87
CA SER A 237 3.66 -4.17 -14.07
C SER A 237 2.71 -5.33 -13.79
N LEU A 238 1.95 -5.76 -14.81
CA LEU A 238 1.11 -6.96 -14.74
C LEU A 238 1.92 -8.26 -14.81
N SER A 239 3.19 -8.19 -15.21
CA SER A 239 4.10 -9.32 -15.26
C SER A 239 5.02 -9.32 -14.05
N ALA A 240 5.10 -10.45 -13.34
CA ALA A 240 6.02 -10.63 -12.21
C ALA A 240 7.48 -10.43 -12.62
N ALA A 241 7.86 -10.86 -13.83
CA ALA A 241 9.23 -10.74 -14.33
C ALA A 241 9.70 -9.30 -14.54
N THR A 242 8.78 -8.36 -14.76
CA THR A 242 9.08 -6.94 -15.00
C THR A 242 8.61 -6.03 -13.89
N SER A 243 7.95 -6.54 -12.86
CA SER A 243 7.50 -5.75 -11.72
C SER A 243 8.66 -5.48 -10.76
N THR A 244 9.01 -4.22 -10.59
CA THR A 244 10.06 -3.75 -9.68
C THR A 244 9.51 -3.15 -8.39
N ALA A 245 8.23 -2.85 -8.36
CA ALA A 245 7.56 -2.29 -7.19
C ALA A 245 6.13 -2.81 -7.06
N ASN A 246 5.73 -3.02 -5.81
CA ASN A 246 4.42 -3.51 -5.42
C ASN A 246 3.96 -2.71 -4.19
N ILE A 247 2.67 -2.42 -4.07
CA ILE A 247 2.11 -1.72 -2.90
C ILE A 247 1.81 -2.65 -1.72
N ASN A 248 2.10 -3.94 -1.80
CA ASN A 248 2.02 -4.85 -0.67
C ASN A 248 3.28 -4.76 0.20
N PHE A 249 3.18 -4.96 1.49
CA PHE A 249 4.36 -5.14 2.34
C PHE A 249 4.99 -6.50 2.13
N GLY A 250 4.21 -7.56 2.13
CA GLY A 250 4.68 -8.93 1.86
C GLY A 250 4.64 -9.30 0.39
N ASN A 251 5.31 -10.41 0.06
CA ASN A 251 5.30 -10.94 -1.29
C ASN A 251 3.89 -11.34 -1.70
N MET A 252 3.52 -10.98 -2.91
CA MET A 252 2.25 -11.39 -3.49
C MET A 252 2.35 -12.82 -3.98
N VAL A 253 1.52 -13.69 -3.44
CA VAL A 253 1.42 -15.11 -3.76
C VAL A 253 0.13 -15.34 -4.53
N ASN A 254 0.18 -16.17 -5.57
CA ASN A 254 -1.01 -16.60 -6.26
C ASN A 254 -1.83 -17.51 -5.35
N GLU A 255 -3.10 -17.18 -5.10
CA GLU A 255 -3.98 -17.90 -4.18
C GLU A 255 -4.29 -19.35 -4.60
N TYR A 256 -4.18 -19.64 -5.89
CA TYR A 256 -4.48 -20.98 -6.42
C TYR A 256 -3.25 -21.88 -6.48
N THR A 257 -2.09 -21.32 -6.81
CA THR A 257 -0.87 -22.11 -7.00
C THR A 257 0.09 -22.05 -5.82
N GLY A 258 -0.09 -21.08 -4.92
CA GLY A 258 0.85 -20.84 -3.81
C GLY A 258 2.23 -20.34 -4.24
N LEU A 259 2.42 -20.03 -5.52
CA LEU A 259 3.69 -19.55 -6.05
C LEU A 259 3.80 -18.03 -5.87
N THR A 260 4.93 -17.56 -5.37
CA THR A 260 5.25 -16.14 -5.27
C THR A 260 5.36 -15.54 -6.67
N ASN A 261 4.54 -14.54 -6.95
CA ASN A 261 4.48 -13.92 -8.27
C ASN A 261 5.22 -12.60 -8.35
N PHE A 262 5.17 -11.78 -7.30
CA PHE A 262 5.69 -10.42 -7.34
C PHE A 262 6.58 -10.15 -6.14
N THR A 263 7.75 -9.62 -6.43
CA THR A 263 8.73 -9.10 -5.47
C THR A 263 8.75 -7.57 -5.52
N GLY A 264 9.74 -6.94 -4.90
CA GLY A 264 9.80 -5.46 -4.88
C GLY A 264 8.71 -4.86 -3.99
N THR A 265 8.43 -5.52 -2.87
CA THR A 265 7.42 -5.11 -1.90
C THR A 265 7.80 -3.83 -1.19
N LEU A 266 6.84 -3.17 -0.54
CA LEU A 266 7.11 -2.00 0.30
C LEU A 266 8.15 -2.31 1.39
N TYR A 267 8.06 -3.49 2.01
CA TYR A 267 9.04 -3.89 3.01
C TYR A 267 10.44 -3.99 2.40
N ASN A 268 10.59 -4.72 1.29
CA ASN A 268 11.90 -4.92 0.67
C ASN A 268 12.52 -3.62 0.17
N ASN A 269 11.71 -2.74 -0.43
CA ASN A 269 12.21 -1.53 -1.07
C ASN A 269 12.50 -0.40 -0.07
N TYR A 270 11.77 -0.32 1.07
CA TYR A 270 11.82 0.85 1.95
C TYR A 270 12.14 0.55 3.42
N TYR A 271 12.02 -0.70 3.86
CA TYR A 271 12.15 -1.03 5.27
C TYR A 271 13.24 -2.05 5.58
N SER A 272 13.50 -3.00 4.69
CA SER A 272 14.34 -4.16 4.98
C SER A 272 15.74 -3.79 5.47
N SER A 273 16.39 -2.83 4.83
CA SER A 273 17.72 -2.35 5.20
C SER A 273 17.72 -1.74 6.61
N TYR A 274 16.80 -0.84 6.87
CA TYR A 274 16.68 -0.16 8.16
C TYR A 274 16.34 -1.14 9.30
N ILE A 275 15.34 -1.99 9.10
CA ILE A 275 14.91 -2.96 10.11
C ILE A 275 16.00 -3.99 10.39
N SER A 276 16.65 -4.53 9.35
CA SER A 276 17.73 -5.49 9.52
C SER A 276 18.87 -4.93 10.36
N ASN A 277 19.25 -3.67 10.14
CA ASN A 277 20.29 -3.01 10.91
C ASN A 277 19.89 -2.83 12.38
N LEU A 278 18.67 -2.42 12.66
CA LEU A 278 18.18 -2.23 14.03
C LEU A 278 18.09 -3.55 14.83
N PHE A 279 17.79 -4.67 14.18
CA PHE A 279 17.65 -5.97 14.81
C PHE A 279 18.94 -6.81 14.82
N LEU A 280 20.06 -6.25 14.36
CA LEU A 280 21.36 -6.91 14.53
C LEU A 280 21.64 -7.19 16.02
N GLU A 281 22.32 -8.30 16.31
CA GLU A 281 22.68 -8.64 17.69
C GLU A 281 23.59 -7.61 18.35
N SER A 282 24.40 -6.94 17.55
CA SER A 282 25.29 -5.85 17.97
C SER A 282 24.61 -4.52 18.18
N SER A 283 23.38 -4.34 17.62
CA SER A 283 22.70 -3.06 17.70
C SER A 283 22.31 -2.70 19.14
N ARG A 284 22.68 -1.49 19.52
CA ARG A 284 22.43 -0.92 20.86
C ARG A 284 22.02 0.53 20.73
N VAL A 285 21.18 0.98 21.64
CA VAL A 285 20.97 2.40 21.88
C VAL A 285 21.91 2.84 23.00
N ASN A 286 22.82 3.71 22.64
CA ASN A 286 23.79 4.27 23.57
C ASN A 286 23.36 5.69 23.93
N GLN A 287 23.06 5.93 25.20
CA GLN A 287 22.79 7.28 25.71
C GLN A 287 24.09 7.84 26.28
N VAL A 288 24.56 8.93 25.70
CA VAL A 288 25.80 9.57 26.07
C VAL A 288 25.56 11.05 26.32
N THR A 289 26.36 11.61 27.24
CA THR A 289 26.51 13.06 27.38
C THR A 289 27.80 13.49 26.69
N ALA A 290 27.73 14.55 25.89
CA ALA A 290 28.88 15.10 25.20
C ALA A 290 28.90 16.64 25.32
N TYR A 291 30.08 17.22 25.23
CA TYR A 291 30.29 18.68 25.15
C TYR A 291 30.73 19.00 23.71
N LEU A 292 29.75 19.08 22.80
CA LEU A 292 30.00 19.26 21.38
C LEU A 292 30.52 20.67 21.07
N PRO A 293 31.52 20.81 20.19
CA PRO A 293 31.96 22.12 19.73
C PRO A 293 30.89 22.75 18.82
N LEU A 294 30.89 24.09 18.82
CA LEU A 294 29.92 24.87 18.06
C LEU A 294 29.93 24.52 16.55
N SER A 295 31.10 24.17 16.01
CA SER A 295 31.27 23.75 14.62
C SER A 295 30.48 22.49 14.27
N ILE A 296 30.30 21.55 15.20
CA ILE A 296 29.44 20.37 14.98
C ILE A 296 27.99 20.78 15.19
N ILE A 297 27.70 21.54 16.27
CA ILE A 297 26.33 21.93 16.61
C ILE A 297 25.63 22.70 15.47
N LEU A 298 26.37 23.54 14.74
CA LEU A 298 25.81 24.36 13.66
C LEU A 298 25.65 23.62 12.31
N ASN A 299 26.40 22.53 12.12
CA ASN A 299 26.47 21.88 10.81
C ASN A 299 25.91 20.45 10.79
N TYR A 300 25.62 19.84 11.95
CA TYR A 300 25.11 18.48 11.98
C TYR A 300 23.68 18.38 11.43
N THR A 301 23.38 17.24 10.83
CA THR A 301 22.03 16.81 10.48
C THR A 301 21.73 15.47 11.16
N LEU A 302 20.45 15.09 11.24
CA LEU A 302 20.08 13.77 11.78
C LEU A 302 20.49 12.61 10.85
N ALA A 303 20.89 12.90 9.61
CA ALA A 303 21.45 11.92 8.69
C ALA A 303 22.88 11.51 9.07
N ASP A 304 23.61 12.38 9.80
CA ASP A 304 25.02 12.22 10.00
C ASP A 304 25.38 11.05 10.92
N ILE A 305 26.62 10.61 10.76
CA ILE A 305 27.21 9.51 11.53
C ILE A 305 28.13 10.08 12.58
N PHE A 306 27.91 9.70 13.83
CA PHE A 306 28.86 9.99 14.91
C PHE A 306 29.78 8.79 15.14
N VAL A 307 31.07 9.06 15.21
CA VAL A 307 32.09 8.06 15.55
C VAL A 307 32.48 8.23 17.01
N VAL A 308 32.49 7.12 17.75
CA VAL A 308 32.91 7.03 19.13
C VAL A 308 33.86 5.86 19.31
N ASN A 309 35.09 6.08 19.65
CA ASN A 309 36.11 5.03 19.81
C ASN A 309 36.20 4.10 18.57
N GLY A 310 36.12 4.68 17.36
CA GLY A 310 36.20 3.95 16.11
C GLY A 310 34.94 3.18 15.72
N LYS A 311 33.85 3.23 16.48
CA LYS A 311 32.57 2.67 16.15
C LYS A 311 31.65 3.74 15.58
N GLN A 312 30.85 3.36 14.61
CA GLN A 312 29.91 4.25 13.91
C GLN A 312 28.52 4.14 14.53
N PHE A 313 27.83 5.26 14.61
CA PHE A 313 26.51 5.38 15.18
C PHE A 313 25.64 6.35 14.39
N ARG A 314 24.37 6.03 14.24
CA ARG A 314 23.36 6.99 13.80
C ARG A 314 22.81 7.78 14.97
N ILE A 315 22.47 9.03 14.72
CA ILE A 315 21.84 9.91 15.70
C ILE A 315 20.36 9.55 15.78
N ASN A 316 19.89 9.04 16.92
CA ASN A 316 18.47 8.82 17.20
C ASN A 316 17.82 10.08 17.77
N SER A 317 18.45 10.68 18.74
CA SER A 317 18.03 11.98 19.28
C SER A 317 19.22 12.79 19.78
N LEU A 318 19.09 14.11 19.69
CA LEU A 318 20.11 15.05 20.16
C LEU A 318 19.45 16.25 20.84
N ASN A 319 19.70 16.42 22.13
CA ASN A 319 19.21 17.54 22.91
C ASN A 319 20.40 18.35 23.41
N ILE A 320 20.50 19.58 22.96
CA ILE A 320 21.67 20.48 23.23
C ILE A 320 21.26 21.62 24.12
N ASN A 321 22.03 21.83 25.21
CA ASN A 321 21.97 23.06 25.98
C ASN A 321 23.03 24.05 25.46
N LEU A 322 22.55 25.07 24.74
CA LEU A 322 23.43 26.05 24.10
C LEU A 322 24.20 26.94 25.08
N THR A 323 23.79 27.01 26.34
CA THR A 323 24.50 27.83 27.35
C THR A 323 25.82 27.20 27.78
N ASN A 324 25.90 25.88 27.85
CA ASN A 324 27.06 25.16 28.33
C ASN A 324 27.55 24.07 27.37
N ASN A 325 27.01 24.01 26.16
CA ASN A 325 27.28 23.02 25.08
C ASN A 325 27.10 21.57 25.53
N LYS A 326 26.39 21.34 26.64
CA LYS A 326 26.09 19.99 27.12
C LYS A 326 25.00 19.36 26.29
N SER A 327 25.33 18.30 25.61
CA SER A 327 24.43 17.56 24.71
C SER A 327 24.11 16.19 25.29
N LYS A 328 22.82 15.85 25.35
CA LYS A 328 22.37 14.48 25.59
C LYS A 328 22.06 13.84 24.23
N ILE A 329 22.72 12.75 23.95
CA ILE A 329 22.70 12.12 22.63
C ILE A 329 22.28 10.68 22.79
N GLU A 330 21.31 10.25 21.97
CA GLU A 330 20.99 8.85 21.77
C GLU A 330 21.58 8.40 20.43
N LEU A 331 22.37 7.36 20.47
CA LEU A 331 23.14 6.83 19.36
C LEU A 331 22.75 5.37 19.12
N ILE A 332 22.37 5.03 17.88
CA ILE A 332 22.11 3.65 17.45
C ILE A 332 23.35 3.12 16.74
N THR A 333 23.85 1.96 17.18
CA THR A 333 24.98 1.28 16.50
C THR A 333 24.58 0.86 15.08
N ILE A 334 25.45 1.09 14.10
CA ILE A 334 25.33 0.65 12.71
C ILE A 334 26.47 -0.28 12.33
#